data_aef8a41155c50291a576de0e8451789f
#
_entry.id   aef8a41155c50291a576de0e8451789f
#
_cell.length_a   1.000
_cell.length_b   1.000
_cell.length_c   1.000
_cell.angle_alpha   90.00
_cell.angle_beta   90.00
_cell.angle_gamma   90.00
#
_symmetry.space_group_name_H-M   'P 1'
#
loop_
_entity.id
_entity.type
_entity.pdbx_description
1 polymer ?
#
loop_
_entity_poly.entity_id
_entity_poly.type
_entity_poly.pdbx_seq_one_letter_code
_entity_poly.pdbx_strand_id
1 'polypeptide(L)'
;MGRGGKGGFCMIKLIASDMDGTILDGEGNVPPETFDLIKRLKTAGIGFVASSGRRFDTLQELFAPVSGEMDFVASNGAQVVVAGQLVDREVFSHAALRRLKNVTDLFDGLHLVVFDRKISYLLDDEERFERELDKNLPNPLRVRDLPRPDTSIIKVSIYVDDAVMDMAYILEREMGEDFVFAPSGRKWIDVMQRGVSKATGIKQVMEARHARAEEVVAFGDSMNDYEIMRMVGTSIAMGNGRSAIKEISTKVIGPNTEHAVQRELEALLSMMGK
;
A
#
# COMPACT_ATOMS: atom_id res chain seq x y z
N MET A 1 5.91 -41.20 -26.42
CA MET A 1 6.76 -41.09 -25.21
C MET A 1 6.31 -39.83 -24.44
N GLY A 2 5.52 -40.06 -23.42
CA GLY A 2 4.91 -39.00 -22.64
C GLY A 2 5.94 -38.32 -21.71
N ARG A 3 6.05 -37.01 -21.80
CA ARG A 3 6.68 -36.22 -20.73
C ARG A 3 5.61 -35.88 -19.69
N GLY A 4 5.47 -36.73 -18.69
CA GLY A 4 4.75 -36.43 -17.47
C GLY A 4 5.53 -35.40 -16.69
N GLY A 5 5.16 -34.12 -16.81
CA GLY A 5 5.61 -33.07 -15.94
C GLY A 5 5.00 -33.31 -14.56
N LYS A 6 5.79 -33.81 -13.60
CA LYS A 6 5.45 -33.72 -12.17
C LYS A 6 5.34 -32.26 -11.85
N GLY A 7 4.12 -31.73 -11.74
CA GLY A 7 3.85 -30.43 -11.11
C GLY A 7 4.30 -30.48 -9.66
N GLY A 8 5.55 -30.13 -9.40
CA GLY A 8 6.03 -29.85 -8.07
C GLY A 8 5.25 -28.64 -7.56
N PHE A 9 4.50 -28.80 -6.49
CA PHE A 9 3.91 -27.66 -5.78
C PHE A 9 5.06 -26.71 -5.44
N CYS A 10 5.07 -25.53 -6.05
CA CYS A 10 6.04 -24.52 -5.69
C CYS A 10 5.78 -24.14 -4.24
N MET A 11 6.80 -24.27 -3.40
CA MET A 11 6.64 -24.04 -1.95
C MET A 11 6.49 -22.53 -1.74
N ILE A 12 5.36 -22.10 -1.21
CA ILE A 12 5.11 -20.69 -0.88
C ILE A 12 6.13 -20.22 0.16
N LYS A 13 6.82 -19.11 -0.12
CA LYS A 13 7.77 -18.47 0.80
C LYS A 13 7.29 -17.14 1.32
N LEU A 14 6.42 -16.45 0.57
CA LEU A 14 5.98 -15.11 0.92
C LEU A 14 4.50 -14.94 0.61
N ILE A 15 3.80 -14.29 1.51
CA ILE A 15 2.42 -13.83 1.32
C ILE A 15 2.39 -12.32 1.43
N ALA A 16 1.94 -11.65 0.39
CA ALA A 16 1.73 -10.21 0.35
C ALA A 16 0.23 -9.90 0.42
N SER A 17 -0.18 -9.00 1.28
CA SER A 17 -1.58 -8.58 1.36
C SER A 17 -1.69 -7.07 1.34
N ASP A 18 -2.59 -6.56 0.50
CA ASP A 18 -3.13 -5.23 0.68
C ASP A 18 -3.95 -5.15 1.97
N MET A 19 -4.22 -3.93 2.42
CA MET A 19 -4.90 -3.64 3.68
C MET A 19 -6.37 -3.32 3.49
N ASP A 20 -6.66 -2.12 2.99
CA ASP A 20 -8.00 -1.56 2.90
C ASP A 20 -8.81 -2.25 1.79
N GLY A 21 -9.95 -2.84 2.15
CA GLY A 21 -10.74 -3.64 1.19
C GLY A 21 -10.19 -5.05 0.95
N THR A 22 -9.10 -5.43 1.62
CA THR A 22 -8.45 -6.73 1.48
C THR A 22 -8.37 -7.46 2.84
N ILE A 23 -7.35 -7.26 3.66
CA ILE A 23 -7.20 -8.01 4.92
C ILE A 23 -7.93 -7.36 6.10
N LEU A 24 -8.16 -6.04 6.04
CA LEU A 24 -8.94 -5.33 7.06
C LEU A 24 -10.43 -5.60 6.87
N ASP A 25 -11.17 -5.59 7.97
CA ASP A 25 -12.63 -5.71 7.97
C ASP A 25 -13.33 -4.46 7.38
N GLY A 26 -14.66 -4.44 7.42
CA GLY A 26 -15.46 -3.30 6.91
C GLY A 26 -15.32 -2.01 7.74
N GLU A 27 -14.75 -2.09 8.94
CA GLU A 27 -14.49 -0.96 9.85
C GLU A 27 -13.04 -0.48 9.79
N GLY A 28 -12.18 -1.17 9.03
CA GLY A 28 -10.76 -0.85 8.88
C GLY A 28 -9.86 -1.41 10.00
N ASN A 29 -10.35 -2.40 10.76
CA ASN A 29 -9.58 -3.08 11.79
C ASN A 29 -8.96 -4.37 11.25
N VAL A 30 -7.88 -4.83 11.88
CA VAL A 30 -7.32 -6.16 11.64
C VAL A 30 -8.14 -7.20 12.40
N PRO A 31 -8.81 -8.16 11.74
CA PRO A 31 -9.50 -9.24 12.44
C PRO A 31 -8.53 -9.99 13.37
N PRO A 32 -8.91 -10.26 14.65
CA PRO A 32 -7.98 -10.79 15.66
C PRO A 32 -7.31 -12.11 15.27
N GLU A 33 -8.00 -12.98 14.54
CA GLU A 33 -7.47 -14.25 14.03
C GLU A 33 -6.28 -14.08 13.08
N THR A 34 -6.16 -12.92 12.44
CA THR A 34 -5.03 -12.58 11.54
C THR A 34 -3.69 -12.67 12.26
N PHE A 35 -3.63 -12.27 13.52
CA PHE A 35 -2.39 -12.28 14.29
C PHE A 35 -1.88 -13.71 14.55
N ASP A 36 -2.78 -14.65 14.83
CA ASP A 36 -2.41 -16.06 15.00
C ASP A 36 -1.96 -16.66 13.65
N LEU A 37 -2.67 -16.37 12.58
CA LEU A 37 -2.31 -16.82 11.23
C LEU A 37 -0.91 -16.35 10.82
N ILE A 38 -0.54 -15.09 11.08
CA ILE A 38 0.81 -14.56 10.79
C ILE A 38 1.89 -15.32 11.59
N LYS A 39 1.65 -15.62 12.88
CA LYS A 39 2.58 -16.41 13.69
C LYS A 39 2.75 -17.83 13.16
N ARG A 40 1.66 -18.46 12.76
CA ARG A 40 1.67 -19.81 12.17
C ARG A 40 2.39 -19.81 10.81
N LEU A 41 2.18 -18.83 9.97
CA LEU A 41 2.92 -18.65 8.70
C LEU A 41 4.41 -18.53 8.97
N LYS A 42 4.84 -17.68 9.90
CA LYS A 42 6.25 -17.55 10.28
C LYS A 42 6.84 -18.89 10.78
N THR A 43 6.11 -19.61 11.62
CA THR A 43 6.51 -20.95 12.11
C THR A 43 6.65 -21.93 10.96
N ALA A 44 5.83 -21.78 9.92
CA ALA A 44 5.90 -22.56 8.69
C ALA A 44 7.05 -22.15 7.75
N GLY A 45 7.80 -21.10 8.08
CA GLY A 45 8.87 -20.53 7.26
C GLY A 45 8.37 -19.63 6.13
N ILE A 46 7.13 -19.14 6.22
CA ILE A 46 6.49 -18.26 5.25
C ILE A 46 6.48 -16.83 5.78
N GLY A 47 7.08 -15.90 5.02
CA GLY A 47 7.02 -14.47 5.31
C GLY A 47 5.62 -13.91 5.04
N PHE A 48 5.19 -12.96 5.86
CA PHE A 48 3.99 -12.17 5.60
C PHE A 48 4.37 -10.71 5.45
N VAL A 49 3.86 -10.03 4.42
CA VAL A 49 4.10 -8.61 4.19
C VAL A 49 2.80 -7.84 4.01
N ALA A 50 2.62 -6.80 4.83
CA ALA A 50 1.56 -5.82 4.68
C ALA A 50 1.98 -4.77 3.64
N SER A 51 1.19 -4.60 2.56
CA SER A 51 1.46 -3.67 1.47
C SER A 51 0.35 -2.64 1.35
N SER A 52 0.63 -1.35 1.62
CA SER A 52 -0.41 -0.33 1.75
C SER A 52 0.05 1.06 1.33
N GLY A 53 -0.95 1.92 0.98
CA GLY A 53 -0.75 3.37 0.91
C GLY A 53 -0.61 4.06 2.26
N ARG A 54 -0.92 3.36 3.36
CA ARG A 54 -0.77 3.87 4.72
C ARG A 54 0.72 4.03 5.08
N ARG A 55 1.00 4.91 6.04
CA ARG A 55 2.36 5.11 6.59
C ARG A 55 2.80 3.89 7.40
N PHE A 56 4.10 3.72 7.53
CA PHE A 56 4.69 2.60 8.27
C PHE A 56 4.29 2.58 9.75
N ASP A 57 4.30 3.74 10.43
CA ASP A 57 3.88 3.85 11.82
C ASP A 57 2.42 3.40 12.03
N THR A 58 1.51 3.80 11.15
CA THR A 58 0.12 3.35 11.17
C THR A 58 0.00 1.84 10.97
N LEU A 59 0.76 1.26 10.04
CA LEU A 59 0.78 -0.19 9.83
C LEU A 59 1.36 -0.92 11.04
N GLN A 60 2.43 -0.38 11.63
CA GLN A 60 3.06 -0.96 12.81
C GLN A 60 2.11 -0.96 14.02
N GLU A 61 1.31 0.08 14.19
CA GLU A 61 0.27 0.14 15.23
C GLU A 61 -0.85 -0.87 14.99
N LEU A 62 -1.36 -0.98 13.76
CA LEU A 62 -2.40 -1.95 13.40
C LEU A 62 -1.96 -3.41 13.65
N PHE A 63 -0.70 -3.70 13.39
CA PHE A 63 -0.12 -5.03 13.58
C PHE A 63 0.74 -5.15 14.84
N ALA A 64 0.56 -4.27 15.83
CA ALA A 64 1.39 -4.23 17.05
C ALA A 64 1.65 -5.61 17.70
N PRO A 65 0.65 -6.54 17.79
CA PRO A 65 0.87 -7.87 18.38
C PRO A 65 1.84 -8.77 17.61
N VAL A 66 2.13 -8.46 16.32
CA VAL A 66 2.95 -9.30 15.43
C VAL A 66 3.90 -8.49 14.56
N SER A 67 4.05 -7.18 14.77
CA SER A 67 4.84 -6.30 13.93
C SER A 67 6.31 -6.69 13.80
N GLY A 68 6.89 -7.38 14.80
CA GLY A 68 8.24 -7.94 14.74
C GLY A 68 8.34 -9.29 14.01
N GLU A 69 7.23 -9.82 13.51
CA GLU A 69 7.15 -11.14 12.87
C GLU A 69 6.83 -11.07 11.37
N MET A 70 6.68 -9.86 10.83
CA MET A 70 6.27 -9.62 9.48
C MET A 70 7.05 -8.48 8.82
N ASP A 71 6.82 -8.28 7.54
CA ASP A 71 7.44 -7.23 6.73
C ASP A 71 6.40 -6.17 6.33
N PHE A 72 6.88 -5.01 5.88
CA PHE A 72 6.01 -3.91 5.52
C PHE A 72 6.48 -3.23 4.23
N VAL A 73 5.53 -2.98 3.36
CA VAL A 73 5.64 -2.08 2.21
C VAL A 73 4.62 -0.96 2.44
N ALA A 74 5.09 0.17 2.92
CA ALA A 74 4.28 1.31 3.33
C ALA A 74 4.34 2.45 2.30
N SER A 75 3.37 3.38 2.37
CA SER A 75 3.27 4.55 1.49
C SER A 75 3.40 4.18 0.01
N ASN A 76 2.65 3.14 -0.42
CA ASN A 76 2.68 2.60 -1.78
C ASN A 76 4.09 2.22 -2.29
N GLY A 77 4.97 1.74 -1.41
CA GLY A 77 6.32 1.31 -1.79
C GLY A 77 7.43 2.30 -1.44
N ALA A 78 7.08 3.51 -1.01
CA ALA A 78 8.08 4.53 -0.64
C ALA A 78 8.87 4.19 0.64
N GLN A 79 8.40 3.21 1.43
CA GLN A 79 9.13 2.71 2.58
C GLN A 79 8.98 1.19 2.71
N VAL A 80 10.11 0.50 2.75
CA VAL A 80 10.17 -0.96 2.86
C VAL A 80 10.93 -1.37 4.11
N VAL A 81 10.31 -2.20 4.95
CA VAL A 81 10.89 -2.72 6.20
C VAL A 81 10.83 -4.23 6.17
N VAL A 82 11.98 -4.89 6.29
CA VAL A 82 12.11 -6.35 6.33
C VAL A 82 12.77 -6.78 7.62
N ALA A 83 12.17 -7.70 8.34
CA ALA A 83 12.65 -8.19 9.64
C ALA A 83 12.96 -7.05 10.64
N GLY A 84 12.14 -6.01 10.63
CA GLY A 84 12.29 -4.84 11.49
C GLY A 84 13.38 -3.84 11.04
N GLN A 85 14.08 -4.12 9.93
CA GLN A 85 15.10 -3.23 9.38
C GLN A 85 14.58 -2.47 8.16
N LEU A 86 14.87 -1.18 8.11
CA LEU A 86 14.57 -0.36 6.94
C LEU A 86 15.50 -0.78 5.79
N VAL A 87 14.91 -1.34 4.73
CA VAL A 87 15.62 -1.77 3.52
C VAL A 87 15.71 -0.62 2.53
N ASP A 88 14.60 0.11 2.36
CA ASP A 88 14.52 1.22 1.43
C ASP A 88 13.57 2.31 1.94
N ARG A 89 13.87 3.55 1.58
CA ARG A 89 13.02 4.71 1.80
C ARG A 89 13.20 5.73 0.71
N GLU A 90 12.19 5.90 -0.09
CA GLU A 90 12.12 7.00 -1.04
C GLU A 90 11.60 8.27 -0.35
N VAL A 91 12.32 9.37 -0.53
CA VAL A 91 11.94 10.68 -0.01
C VAL A 91 11.78 11.67 -1.17
N PHE A 92 10.78 12.53 -1.05
CA PHE A 92 10.59 13.60 -2.03
C PHE A 92 11.67 14.65 -1.86
N SER A 93 12.37 14.97 -2.95
CA SER A 93 13.30 16.10 -2.96
C SER A 93 12.53 17.42 -2.77
N HIS A 94 13.18 18.41 -2.16
CA HIS A 94 12.56 19.73 -1.98
C HIS A 94 12.18 20.38 -3.34
N ALA A 95 12.95 20.09 -4.40
CA ALA A 95 12.63 20.53 -5.76
C ALA A 95 11.34 19.87 -6.29
N ALA A 96 11.16 18.56 -6.05
CA ALA A 96 9.94 17.84 -6.40
C ALA A 96 8.72 18.39 -5.65
N LEU A 97 8.85 18.63 -4.35
CA LEU A 97 7.78 19.23 -3.54
C LEU A 97 7.41 20.65 -4.03
N ARG A 98 8.42 21.46 -4.40
CA ARG A 98 8.21 22.80 -4.95
C ARG A 98 7.45 22.76 -6.27
N ARG A 99 7.76 21.80 -7.14
CA ARG A 99 7.02 21.62 -8.41
C ARG A 99 5.57 21.22 -8.14
N LEU A 100 5.34 20.26 -7.24
CA LEU A 100 3.97 19.86 -6.84
C LEU A 100 3.20 21.05 -6.29
N LYS A 101 3.79 21.81 -5.36
CA LYS A 101 3.15 23.00 -4.80
C LYS A 101 2.80 24.02 -5.88
N ASN A 102 3.75 24.36 -6.74
CA ASN A 102 3.51 25.35 -7.79
C ASN A 102 2.37 24.95 -8.73
N VAL A 103 2.20 23.66 -9.03
CA VAL A 103 1.11 23.19 -9.87
C VAL A 103 -0.21 23.15 -9.10
N THR A 104 -0.21 22.65 -7.86
CA THR A 104 -1.45 22.65 -7.06
C THR A 104 -1.97 24.06 -6.77
N ASP A 105 -1.09 25.03 -6.57
CA ASP A 105 -1.46 26.45 -6.35
C ASP A 105 -2.15 27.11 -7.58
N LEU A 106 -2.10 26.50 -8.76
CA LEU A 106 -2.80 26.97 -9.96
C LEU A 106 -4.29 26.58 -10.00
N PHE A 107 -4.70 25.68 -9.14
CA PHE A 107 -6.06 25.14 -9.14
C PHE A 107 -6.75 25.42 -7.81
N ASP A 108 -7.84 26.18 -7.85
CA ASP A 108 -8.71 26.32 -6.68
C ASP A 108 -9.26 24.96 -6.25
N GLY A 109 -9.25 24.68 -4.95
CA GLY A 109 -9.75 23.43 -4.38
C GLY A 109 -8.77 22.25 -4.43
N LEU A 110 -7.50 22.47 -4.75
CA LEU A 110 -6.41 21.51 -4.53
C LEU A 110 -5.55 21.94 -3.32
N HIS A 111 -5.36 21.03 -2.36
CA HIS A 111 -4.64 21.30 -1.12
C HIS A 111 -3.55 20.27 -0.90
N LEU A 112 -2.31 20.72 -0.98
CA LEU A 112 -1.14 19.86 -0.84
C LEU A 112 -0.91 19.51 0.63
N VAL A 113 -0.80 18.21 0.92
CA VAL A 113 -0.45 17.67 2.22
C VAL A 113 0.81 16.83 2.09
N VAL A 114 1.84 17.16 2.85
CA VAL A 114 3.09 16.41 2.85
C VAL A 114 3.35 15.82 4.22
N PHE A 115 3.93 14.64 4.28
CA PHE A 115 4.08 13.86 5.49
C PHE A 115 5.54 13.49 5.73
N ASP A 116 6.03 13.81 6.91
CA ASP A 116 7.21 13.16 7.47
C ASP A 116 6.78 11.94 8.32
N ARG A 117 7.68 11.42 9.16
CA ARG A 117 7.36 10.27 10.03
C ARG A 117 6.33 10.55 11.11
N LYS A 118 6.11 11.82 11.50
CA LYS A 118 5.33 12.18 12.68
C LYS A 118 4.28 13.25 12.41
N ILE A 119 4.55 14.12 11.47
CA ILE A 119 3.78 15.33 11.22
C ILE A 119 3.18 15.28 9.82
N SER A 120 1.94 15.73 9.70
CA SER A 120 1.30 16.04 8.42
C SER A 120 1.33 17.55 8.26
N TYR A 121 2.03 18.03 7.23
CA TYR A 121 2.09 19.47 6.92
C TYR A 121 1.03 19.77 5.87
N LEU A 122 0.06 20.58 6.27
CA LEU A 122 -1.00 21.08 5.40
C LEU A 122 -0.60 22.43 4.85
N LEU A 123 -0.36 22.50 3.54
CA LEU A 123 0.08 23.72 2.85
C LEU A 123 -1.14 24.57 2.45
N ASP A 124 -1.88 25.02 3.45
CA ASP A 124 -3.05 25.86 3.29
C ASP A 124 -3.30 26.63 4.60
N ASP A 125 -3.78 27.87 4.50
CA ASP A 125 -4.18 28.69 5.63
C ASP A 125 -5.71 28.85 5.79
N GLU A 126 -6.52 28.15 4.96
CA GLU A 126 -7.97 28.19 5.06
C GLU A 126 -8.52 27.28 6.17
N GLU A 127 -9.26 27.82 7.11
CA GLU A 127 -9.87 27.09 8.26
C GLU A 127 -10.94 26.06 7.84
N ARG A 128 -11.46 26.13 6.61
CA ARG A 128 -12.59 25.28 6.18
C ARG A 128 -12.27 23.77 6.09
N PHE A 129 -10.98 23.40 6.06
CA PHE A 129 -10.53 22.00 5.97
C PHE A 129 -10.49 21.25 7.30
N GLU A 130 -10.54 21.92 8.44
CA GLU A 130 -10.30 21.32 9.75
C GLU A 130 -11.18 20.11 10.04
N ARG A 131 -12.44 20.16 9.71
CA ARG A 131 -13.41 19.12 10.10
C ARG A 131 -13.29 17.80 9.33
N GLU A 132 -12.79 17.82 8.11
CA GLU A 132 -12.59 16.60 7.30
C GLU A 132 -11.17 16.03 7.44
N LEU A 133 -10.20 16.88 7.74
CA LEU A 133 -8.79 16.50 7.85
C LEU A 133 -8.43 15.95 9.24
N ASP A 134 -9.03 16.47 10.31
CA ASP A 134 -8.74 16.04 11.68
C ASP A 134 -8.96 14.54 11.97
N LYS A 135 -9.82 13.90 11.18
CA LYS A 135 -10.13 12.48 11.36
C LYS A 135 -9.08 11.53 10.76
N ASN A 136 -8.29 12.01 9.79
CA ASN A 136 -7.44 11.15 8.95
C ASN A 136 -5.96 11.58 8.92
N LEU A 137 -5.61 12.72 9.51
CA LEU A 137 -4.24 13.23 9.50
C LEU A 137 -3.57 13.12 10.88
N PRO A 138 -2.44 12.43 10.99
CA PRO A 138 -1.67 12.40 12.23
C PRO A 138 -0.98 13.76 12.48
N ASN A 139 -1.21 14.36 13.65
CA ASN A 139 -0.55 15.59 14.08
C ASN A 139 -0.53 16.69 12.99
N PRO A 140 -1.69 17.15 12.51
CA PRO A 140 -1.74 18.12 11.43
C PRO A 140 -1.11 19.45 11.86
N LEU A 141 -0.21 19.98 11.05
CA LEU A 141 0.43 21.27 11.19
C LEU A 141 0.17 22.11 9.96
N ARG A 142 -0.52 23.25 10.13
CA ARG A 142 -0.74 24.20 9.03
C ARG A 142 0.52 25.00 8.79
N VAL A 143 0.93 25.09 7.54
CA VAL A 143 2.12 25.83 7.11
C VAL A 143 1.81 26.61 5.84
N ARG A 144 2.40 27.79 5.71
CA ARG A 144 2.24 28.64 4.50
C ARG A 144 3.17 28.25 3.36
N ASP A 145 4.24 27.52 3.67
CA ASP A 145 5.20 27.06 2.67
C ASP A 145 5.70 25.66 3.06
N LEU A 146 6.44 25.03 2.15
CA LEU A 146 7.03 23.72 2.33
C LEU A 146 7.86 23.64 3.62
N PRO A 147 7.87 22.48 4.28
CA PRO A 147 8.80 22.22 5.39
C PRO A 147 10.25 22.49 4.98
N ARG A 148 11.15 22.58 5.97
CA ARG A 148 12.57 22.78 5.70
C ARG A 148 13.12 21.74 4.74
N PRO A 149 14.10 22.09 3.87
CA PRO A 149 14.67 21.16 2.89
C PRO A 149 15.29 19.88 3.47
N ASP A 150 15.67 19.90 4.75
CA ASP A 150 16.20 18.75 5.50
C ASP A 150 15.14 17.85 6.11
N THR A 151 13.84 18.22 5.99
CA THR A 151 12.73 17.39 6.43
C THR A 151 12.52 16.23 5.44
N SER A 152 12.58 15.00 5.94
CA SER A 152 12.38 13.80 5.12
C SER A 152 10.89 13.57 4.83
N ILE A 153 10.39 14.10 3.73
CA ILE A 153 9.01 13.87 3.28
C ILE A 153 8.93 12.53 2.55
N ILE A 154 8.15 11.61 3.11
CA ILE A 154 8.00 10.23 2.64
C ILE A 154 6.66 9.94 1.96
N LYS A 155 5.69 10.81 2.13
CA LYS A 155 4.39 10.71 1.47
C LYS A 155 3.91 12.11 1.10
N VAL A 156 3.23 12.19 -0.03
CA VAL A 156 2.52 13.37 -0.50
C VAL A 156 1.11 12.96 -0.90
N SER A 157 0.13 13.73 -0.49
CA SER A 157 -1.26 13.59 -0.93
C SER A 157 -1.83 14.96 -1.27
N ILE A 158 -2.78 14.99 -2.18
CA ILE A 158 -3.54 16.18 -2.54
C ILE A 158 -4.98 15.94 -2.12
N TYR A 159 -5.50 16.82 -1.27
CA TYR A 159 -6.93 16.86 -1.01
C TYR A 159 -7.62 17.64 -2.11
N VAL A 160 -8.77 17.16 -2.57
CA VAL A 160 -9.52 17.71 -3.69
C VAL A 160 -10.94 17.98 -3.23
N ASP A 161 -11.40 19.19 -3.40
CA ASP A 161 -12.76 19.59 -3.00
C ASP A 161 -13.83 18.82 -3.78
N ASP A 162 -13.61 18.62 -5.09
CA ASP A 162 -14.52 17.90 -5.98
C ASP A 162 -13.77 17.31 -7.19
N ALA A 163 -14.42 16.40 -7.92
CA ALA A 163 -13.95 15.84 -9.18
C ALA A 163 -12.55 15.17 -9.11
N VAL A 164 -12.29 14.39 -8.07
CA VAL A 164 -10.98 13.76 -7.79
C VAL A 164 -10.40 13.01 -9.00
N MET A 165 -11.24 12.34 -9.80
CA MET A 165 -10.79 11.59 -10.99
C MET A 165 -10.31 12.51 -12.10
N ASP A 166 -11.03 13.62 -12.34
CA ASP A 166 -10.67 14.59 -13.38
C ASP A 166 -9.39 15.34 -12.99
N MET A 167 -9.26 15.70 -11.71
CA MET A 167 -8.06 16.36 -11.21
C MET A 167 -6.84 15.43 -11.24
N ALA A 168 -6.99 14.16 -10.90
CA ALA A 168 -5.90 13.18 -11.04
C ALA A 168 -5.46 13.05 -12.50
N TYR A 169 -6.40 13.02 -13.45
CA TYR A 169 -6.09 12.98 -14.88
C TYR A 169 -5.34 14.23 -15.36
N ILE A 170 -5.78 15.42 -14.91
CA ILE A 170 -5.13 16.68 -15.24
C ILE A 170 -3.69 16.72 -14.70
N LEU A 171 -3.51 16.35 -13.42
CA LEU A 171 -2.18 16.32 -12.79
C LEU A 171 -1.25 15.29 -13.45
N GLU A 172 -1.78 14.12 -13.81
CA GLU A 172 -1.00 13.10 -14.55
C GLU A 172 -0.56 13.63 -15.93
N ARG A 173 -1.39 14.41 -16.61
CA ARG A 173 -1.03 15.03 -17.90
C ARG A 173 0.05 16.11 -17.74
N GLU A 174 0.00 16.90 -16.67
CA GLU A 174 0.92 18.03 -16.46
C GLU A 174 2.26 17.59 -15.85
N MET A 175 2.27 16.53 -15.04
CA MET A 175 3.42 16.12 -14.23
C MET A 175 3.70 14.61 -14.27
N GLY A 176 3.01 13.84 -15.09
CA GLY A 176 3.11 12.40 -15.14
C GLY A 176 4.48 11.86 -15.60
N GLU A 177 5.40 12.72 -16.08
CA GLU A 177 6.79 12.30 -16.33
C GLU A 177 7.57 12.01 -15.04
N ASP A 178 7.24 12.72 -13.94
CA ASP A 178 7.95 12.61 -12.66
C ASP A 178 7.15 11.87 -11.60
N PHE A 179 5.81 11.96 -11.65
CA PHE A 179 4.91 11.47 -10.61
C PHE A 179 3.81 10.60 -11.18
N VAL A 180 3.22 9.81 -10.29
CA VAL A 180 1.99 9.06 -10.51
C VAL A 180 0.94 9.59 -9.55
N PHE A 181 -0.25 9.91 -10.06
CA PHE A 181 -1.36 10.47 -9.30
C PHE A 181 -2.46 9.42 -9.15
N ALA A 182 -2.55 8.80 -7.98
CA ALA A 182 -3.50 7.73 -7.70
C ALA A 182 -4.68 8.22 -6.86
N PRO A 183 -5.91 8.27 -7.41
CA PRO A 183 -7.10 8.54 -6.60
C PRO A 183 -7.24 7.58 -5.43
N SER A 184 -7.40 8.12 -4.23
CA SER A 184 -7.52 7.40 -2.96
C SER A 184 -8.79 7.87 -2.23
N GLY A 185 -9.83 7.07 -2.30
CA GLY A 185 -11.13 7.46 -1.78
C GLY A 185 -11.84 8.53 -2.63
N ARG A 186 -12.67 9.36 -1.97
CA ARG A 186 -13.54 10.32 -2.66
C ARG A 186 -12.90 11.69 -2.91
N LYS A 187 -11.91 12.06 -2.10
CA LYS A 187 -11.35 13.42 -2.04
C LYS A 187 -9.83 13.46 -1.99
N TRP A 188 -9.15 12.35 -2.17
CA TRP A 188 -7.71 12.28 -2.06
C TRP A 188 -7.06 11.77 -3.33
N ILE A 189 -5.89 12.32 -3.64
CA ILE A 189 -4.97 11.80 -4.64
C ILE A 189 -3.63 11.56 -3.94
N ASP A 190 -3.20 10.30 -3.86
CA ASP A 190 -1.85 9.98 -3.42
C ASP A 190 -0.87 10.24 -4.56
N VAL A 191 0.24 10.91 -4.24
CA VAL A 191 1.30 11.23 -5.18
C VAL A 191 2.49 10.33 -4.90
N MET A 192 2.94 9.60 -5.91
CA MET A 192 4.13 8.74 -5.84
C MET A 192 5.17 9.21 -6.84
N GLN A 193 6.44 9.06 -6.51
CA GLN A 193 7.51 9.25 -7.48
C GLN A 193 7.46 8.14 -8.54
N ARG A 194 7.80 8.44 -9.78
CA ARG A 194 7.88 7.40 -10.82
C ARG A 194 8.89 6.32 -10.43
N GLY A 195 8.51 5.06 -10.66
CA GLY A 195 9.31 3.91 -10.26
C GLY A 195 9.07 3.45 -8.82
N VAL A 196 8.30 4.23 -8.03
CA VAL A 196 7.87 3.83 -6.69
C VAL A 196 6.44 3.30 -6.76
N SER A 197 6.23 2.05 -6.41
CA SER A 197 4.92 1.40 -6.35
C SER A 197 4.92 0.29 -5.31
N LYS A 198 3.75 -0.20 -4.93
CA LYS A 198 3.66 -1.41 -4.09
C LYS A 198 4.46 -2.57 -4.69
N ALA A 199 4.44 -2.71 -6.02
CA ALA A 199 5.15 -3.79 -6.71
C ALA A 199 6.68 -3.65 -6.58
N THR A 200 7.23 -2.45 -6.69
CA THR A 200 8.67 -2.24 -6.48
C THR A 200 9.07 -2.52 -5.03
N GLY A 201 8.24 -2.12 -4.07
CA GLY A 201 8.45 -2.46 -2.66
C GLY A 201 8.38 -3.97 -2.40
N ILE A 202 7.41 -4.69 -2.98
CA ILE A 202 7.33 -6.15 -2.88
C ILE A 202 8.53 -6.84 -3.51
N LYS A 203 9.07 -6.35 -4.65
CA LYS A 203 10.31 -6.88 -5.23
C LYS A 203 11.48 -6.80 -4.25
N GLN A 204 11.64 -5.70 -3.54
CA GLN A 204 12.69 -5.55 -2.52
C GLN A 204 12.50 -6.52 -1.35
N VAL A 205 11.26 -6.76 -0.90
CA VAL A 205 10.97 -7.80 0.09
C VAL A 205 11.32 -9.19 -0.45
N MET A 206 10.95 -9.49 -1.70
CA MET A 206 11.27 -10.77 -2.34
C MET A 206 12.79 -11.00 -2.43
N GLU A 207 13.55 -9.97 -2.81
CA GLU A 207 15.02 -10.02 -2.85
C GLU A 207 15.60 -10.30 -1.46
N ALA A 208 15.18 -9.53 -0.44
CA ALA A 208 15.64 -9.71 0.94
C ALA A 208 15.26 -11.06 1.54
N ARG A 209 14.15 -11.66 1.11
CA ARG A 209 13.64 -12.97 1.55
C ARG A 209 14.08 -14.13 0.63
N HIS A 210 14.83 -13.86 -0.42
CA HIS A 210 15.21 -14.85 -1.45
C HIS A 210 14.01 -15.62 -2.00
N ALA A 211 12.89 -14.91 -2.22
CA ALA A 211 11.66 -15.47 -2.77
C ALA A 211 11.57 -15.16 -4.27
N ARG A 212 11.26 -16.17 -5.07
CA ARG A 212 10.99 -16.02 -6.50
C ARG A 212 9.50 -15.74 -6.70
N ALA A 213 9.13 -15.14 -7.83
CA ALA A 213 7.75 -14.75 -8.12
C ALA A 213 6.75 -15.91 -7.94
N GLU A 214 7.09 -17.10 -8.43
CA GLU A 214 6.28 -18.32 -8.30
C GLU A 214 6.11 -18.83 -6.86
N GLU A 215 6.91 -18.34 -5.91
CA GLU A 215 6.85 -18.68 -4.49
C GLU A 215 6.06 -17.65 -3.67
N VAL A 216 5.43 -16.67 -4.36
CA VAL A 216 4.68 -15.57 -3.73
C VAL A 216 3.19 -15.69 -4.02
N VAL A 217 2.39 -15.52 -2.95
CA VAL A 217 0.93 -15.33 -3.03
C VAL A 217 0.63 -13.86 -2.72
N ALA A 218 -0.21 -13.21 -3.51
CA ALA A 218 -0.63 -11.84 -3.25
C ALA A 218 -2.15 -11.72 -3.19
N PHE A 219 -2.63 -10.91 -2.24
CA PHE A 219 -4.03 -10.51 -2.10
C PHE A 219 -4.17 -9.02 -2.40
N GLY A 220 -5.19 -8.65 -3.17
CA GLY A 220 -5.44 -7.26 -3.51
C GLY A 220 -6.84 -7.02 -4.06
N ASP A 221 -7.25 -5.76 -4.09
CA ASP A 221 -8.58 -5.35 -4.54
C ASP A 221 -8.57 -4.15 -5.50
N SER A 222 -7.49 -3.35 -5.50
CA SER A 222 -7.46 -2.02 -6.09
C SER A 222 -6.33 -1.85 -7.11
N MET A 223 -6.35 -0.74 -7.88
CA MET A 223 -5.41 -0.55 -9.00
C MET A 223 -3.95 -0.42 -8.59
N ASN A 224 -3.65 0.01 -7.36
CA ASN A 224 -2.28 0.04 -6.84
C ASN A 224 -1.70 -1.37 -6.56
N ASP A 225 -2.54 -2.42 -6.61
CA ASP A 225 -2.13 -3.83 -6.53
C ASP A 225 -1.92 -4.45 -7.91
N TYR A 226 -2.35 -3.79 -9.00
CA TYR A 226 -2.39 -4.38 -10.34
C TYR A 226 -1.06 -4.98 -10.78
N GLU A 227 0.05 -4.27 -10.55
CA GLU A 227 1.39 -4.74 -10.92
C GLU A 227 1.84 -5.95 -10.09
N ILE A 228 1.51 -5.97 -8.78
CA ILE A 228 1.82 -7.11 -7.91
C ILE A 228 1.05 -8.33 -8.39
N MET A 229 -0.25 -8.19 -8.65
CA MET A 229 -1.13 -9.29 -9.06
C MET A 229 -0.68 -9.94 -10.38
N ARG A 230 -0.02 -9.17 -11.26
CA ARG A 230 0.58 -9.70 -12.51
C ARG A 230 1.96 -10.28 -12.32
N MET A 231 2.67 -9.92 -11.28
CA MET A 231 4.07 -10.28 -11.04
C MET A 231 4.22 -11.62 -10.33
N VAL A 232 3.31 -11.93 -9.40
CA VAL A 232 3.42 -13.08 -8.50
C VAL A 232 2.89 -14.37 -9.12
N GLY A 233 3.30 -15.53 -8.60
CA GLY A 233 2.86 -16.84 -9.07
C GLY A 233 1.41 -17.15 -8.77
N THR A 234 0.88 -16.65 -7.64
CA THR A 234 -0.53 -16.79 -7.27
C THR A 234 -1.09 -15.45 -6.83
N SER A 235 -2.02 -14.92 -7.60
CA SER A 235 -2.72 -13.68 -7.30
C SER A 235 -4.18 -13.97 -6.93
N ILE A 236 -4.65 -13.41 -5.83
CA ILE A 236 -5.97 -13.65 -5.27
C ILE A 236 -6.70 -12.31 -5.12
N ALA A 237 -7.72 -12.10 -5.94
CA ALA A 237 -8.55 -10.89 -5.88
C ALA A 237 -9.68 -11.03 -4.86
N MET A 238 -10.01 -9.91 -4.22
CA MET A 238 -11.16 -9.81 -3.33
C MET A 238 -12.48 -9.72 -4.10
N GLY A 239 -13.55 -10.28 -3.55
CA GLY A 239 -14.90 -10.23 -4.12
C GLY A 239 -15.45 -8.80 -4.25
N ASN A 240 -15.08 -7.89 -3.35
CA ASN A 240 -15.35 -6.46 -3.43
C ASN A 240 -14.39 -5.69 -4.35
N GLY A 241 -13.32 -6.33 -4.85
CA GLY A 241 -12.29 -5.68 -5.66
C GLY A 241 -12.76 -5.25 -7.04
N ARG A 242 -11.95 -4.39 -7.69
CA ARG A 242 -12.22 -3.88 -9.04
C ARG A 242 -12.20 -5.00 -10.08
N SER A 243 -13.03 -4.89 -11.11
CA SER A 243 -13.12 -5.88 -12.21
C SER A 243 -11.75 -6.13 -12.86
N ALA A 244 -10.99 -5.07 -13.12
CA ALA A 244 -9.65 -5.18 -13.70
C ALA A 244 -8.68 -6.03 -12.86
N ILE A 245 -8.79 -6.02 -11.52
CA ILE A 245 -8.00 -6.87 -10.64
C ILE A 245 -8.48 -8.31 -10.70
N LYS A 246 -9.79 -8.54 -10.66
CA LYS A 246 -10.39 -9.89 -10.76
C LYS A 246 -10.02 -10.59 -12.06
N GLU A 247 -10.03 -9.86 -13.17
CA GLU A 247 -9.75 -10.40 -14.52
C GLU A 247 -8.31 -10.92 -14.69
N ILE A 248 -7.34 -10.29 -14.00
CA ILE A 248 -5.91 -10.69 -14.10
C ILE A 248 -5.48 -11.68 -13.01
N SER A 249 -6.35 -11.95 -12.03
CA SER A 249 -6.01 -12.75 -10.86
C SER A 249 -6.21 -14.25 -11.10
N THR A 250 -5.38 -15.06 -10.48
CA THR A 250 -5.45 -16.53 -10.52
C THR A 250 -6.75 -17.04 -9.89
N LYS A 251 -7.24 -16.33 -8.85
CA LYS A 251 -8.41 -16.71 -8.06
C LYS A 251 -9.15 -15.47 -7.57
N VAL A 252 -10.46 -15.57 -7.43
CA VAL A 252 -11.31 -14.58 -6.74
C VAL A 252 -11.91 -15.24 -5.52
N ILE A 253 -11.82 -14.58 -4.36
CA ILE A 253 -12.40 -15.03 -3.09
C ILE A 253 -13.56 -14.13 -2.65
N GLY A 254 -14.12 -14.37 -1.47
CA GLY A 254 -15.18 -13.53 -0.90
C GLY A 254 -14.75 -12.08 -0.62
N PRO A 255 -15.68 -11.22 -0.17
CA PRO A 255 -15.34 -9.86 0.21
C PRO A 255 -14.58 -9.81 1.54
N ASN A 256 -13.87 -8.71 1.79
CA ASN A 256 -13.10 -8.48 3.02
C ASN A 256 -13.99 -8.50 4.27
N THR A 257 -15.24 -8.01 4.16
CA THR A 257 -16.22 -8.02 5.25
C THR A 257 -16.60 -9.42 5.75
N GLU A 258 -16.24 -10.47 5.01
CA GLU A 258 -16.42 -11.86 5.40
C GLU A 258 -15.11 -12.51 5.86
N HIS A 259 -14.07 -11.77 6.13
CA HIS A 259 -12.73 -12.26 6.50
C HIS A 259 -12.18 -13.29 5.49
N ALA A 260 -12.37 -13.02 4.19
CA ALA A 260 -12.05 -13.99 3.14
C ALA A 260 -10.54 -14.27 3.03
N VAL A 261 -9.67 -13.27 3.31
CA VAL A 261 -8.22 -13.47 3.36
C VAL A 261 -7.85 -14.44 4.48
N GLN A 262 -8.40 -14.26 5.67
CA GLN A 262 -8.14 -15.11 6.83
C GLN A 262 -8.53 -16.59 6.57
N ARG A 263 -9.69 -16.79 5.96
CA ARG A 263 -10.13 -18.14 5.53
C ARG A 263 -9.19 -18.76 4.50
N GLU A 264 -8.69 -17.97 3.57
CA GLU A 264 -7.75 -18.45 2.55
C GLU A 264 -6.39 -18.79 3.15
N LEU A 265 -5.88 -17.97 4.09
CA LEU A 265 -4.64 -18.27 4.83
C LEU A 265 -4.74 -19.57 5.63
N GLU A 266 -5.88 -19.80 6.30
CA GLU A 266 -6.15 -21.04 7.02
C GLU A 266 -6.15 -22.26 6.08
N ALA A 267 -6.78 -22.13 4.91
CA ALA A 267 -6.79 -23.18 3.89
C ALA A 267 -5.37 -23.50 3.37
N LEU A 268 -4.56 -22.46 3.11
CA LEU A 268 -3.17 -22.61 2.68
C LEU A 268 -2.33 -23.33 3.73
N LEU A 269 -2.42 -22.94 5.01
CA LEU A 269 -1.72 -23.62 6.12
C LEU A 269 -2.15 -25.07 6.27
N SER A 270 -3.45 -25.35 6.17
CA SER A 270 -4.00 -26.71 6.27
C SER A 270 -3.51 -27.62 5.13
N MET A 271 -3.41 -27.11 3.90
CA MET A 271 -2.87 -27.87 2.76
C MET A 271 -1.39 -28.23 2.93
N MET A 272 -0.65 -27.45 3.69
CA MET A 272 0.76 -27.70 4.01
C MET A 272 0.95 -28.62 5.22
N GLY A 273 -0.13 -29.07 5.87
CA GLY A 273 -0.09 -29.90 7.07
C GLY A 273 0.46 -29.16 8.30
N LYS A 274 0.19 -27.84 8.39
CA LYS A 274 0.74 -26.94 9.41
C LYS A 274 -0.33 -26.11 10.09
#